data_56ad337852608c61318b40b4722ff928
#
_entry.id   56ad337852608c61318b40b4722ff928
#
_cell.length_a   1.000
_cell.length_b   1.000
_cell.length_c   1.000
_cell.angle_alpha   90.00
_cell.angle_beta   90.00
_cell.angle_gamma   90.00
#
_symmetry.space_group_name_H-M   'P 1'
#
loop_
_entity.id
_entity.type
_entity.pdbx_description
1 polymer ?
#
loop_
_entity_poly.entity_id
_entity_poly.type
_entity_poly.pdbx_seq_one_letter_code
_entity_poly.pdbx_strand_id
1 'polypeptide(L)'
;MVILQITDAFPNNTSWRFVDKDHVFTDPTNPWDFPEVLNINNLDEEMLDVDFTGIKIGDVNGSVQANFMSPAENRSGNSFELKTMDKQVSAGDEVRVTLQSDATISGMQFTLEHNGLEYKGMEAGLMSTEHIASHESALTVSWNEFELKDLSGEDLVTLIFEAKGSVQLSESMVITSSMTKAEGYTEQGIESVDLVFENNKYIA
;
A
#
# COMPACT_ATOMS: atom_id res chain seq x y z
N MET A 1 13.02 14.88 -21.89
CA MET A 1 13.42 13.46 -21.93
C MET A 1 12.81 12.70 -20.77
N VAL A 2 12.87 13.17 -19.52
CA VAL A 2 12.21 12.55 -18.35
C VAL A 2 10.69 12.44 -18.54
N ILE A 3 10.04 13.49 -19.09
CA ILE A 3 8.58 13.49 -19.38
C ILE A 3 8.18 12.37 -20.35
N LEU A 4 9.08 12.01 -21.27
CA LEU A 4 8.87 10.93 -22.25
C LEU A 4 9.37 9.56 -21.73
N GLN A 5 9.81 9.50 -20.47
CA GLN A 5 10.40 8.30 -19.85
C GLN A 5 11.61 7.73 -20.64
N ILE A 6 12.34 8.59 -21.34
CA ILE A 6 13.55 8.19 -22.08
C ILE A 6 14.78 8.16 -21.16
N THR A 7 14.70 8.89 -20.04
CA THR A 7 15.70 8.87 -18.95
C THR A 7 15.02 8.74 -17.62
N ASP A 8 15.62 8.05 -16.68
CA ASP A 8 15.01 7.70 -15.38
C ASP A 8 14.78 8.91 -14.47
N ALA A 9 15.73 9.84 -14.41
CA ALA A 9 15.61 11.03 -13.57
C ALA A 9 16.58 12.13 -14.01
N PHE A 10 16.36 13.36 -13.56
CA PHE A 10 17.38 14.40 -13.61
C PHE A 10 18.51 14.03 -12.65
N PRO A 11 19.78 14.05 -13.09
CA PRO A 11 20.91 13.79 -12.20
C PRO A 11 20.87 14.70 -10.96
N ASN A 12 21.02 14.11 -9.79
CA ASN A 12 21.01 14.80 -8.49
C ASN A 12 19.72 15.54 -8.16
N ASN A 13 18.58 15.15 -8.75
CA ASN A 13 17.32 15.82 -8.49
C ASN A 13 16.20 14.81 -8.19
N THR A 14 15.38 15.13 -7.20
CA THR A 14 14.19 14.37 -6.88
C THR A 14 13.02 14.79 -7.77
N SER A 15 11.94 14.02 -7.79
CA SER A 15 10.76 14.38 -8.57
C SER A 15 10.01 15.61 -8.04
N TRP A 16 10.30 16.03 -6.81
CA TRP A 16 9.75 17.23 -6.16
C TRP A 16 10.88 18.11 -5.64
N ARG A 17 10.68 19.44 -5.70
CA ARG A 17 11.50 20.42 -5.03
C ARG A 17 10.63 21.26 -4.10
N PHE A 18 11.21 21.76 -3.01
CA PHE A 18 10.49 22.53 -2.00
C PHE A 18 11.13 23.89 -1.88
N VAL A 19 10.37 24.94 -2.19
CA VAL A 19 10.79 26.33 -2.13
C VAL A 19 10.11 26.98 -0.93
N ASP A 20 10.86 27.74 -0.11
CA ASP A 20 10.28 28.56 0.94
C ASP A 20 9.19 29.44 0.32
N LYS A 21 8.00 29.47 0.94
CA LYS A 21 6.82 30.19 0.44
C LYS A 21 7.08 31.68 0.27
N ASP A 22 7.93 32.27 1.11
CA ASP A 22 8.27 33.67 1.10
C ASP A 22 9.50 34.01 0.23
N HIS A 23 10.08 33.00 -0.42
CA HIS A 23 11.23 33.21 -1.30
C HIS A 23 10.91 34.05 -2.50
N VAL A 24 11.67 35.13 -2.69
CA VAL A 24 11.55 36.02 -3.87
C VAL A 24 12.66 35.69 -4.86
N PHE A 25 12.26 35.18 -6.04
CA PHE A 25 13.18 34.94 -7.13
C PHE A 25 13.72 36.24 -7.70
N THR A 26 15.02 36.47 -7.59
CA THR A 26 15.69 37.68 -8.09
C THR A 26 15.79 37.68 -9.62
N ASP A 27 15.86 36.52 -10.24
CA ASP A 27 15.87 36.33 -11.71
C ASP A 27 14.82 35.27 -12.08
N PRO A 28 13.61 35.65 -12.51
CA PRO A 28 12.57 34.73 -12.95
C PRO A 28 12.96 33.86 -14.17
N THR A 29 13.97 34.25 -14.92
CA THR A 29 14.47 33.48 -16.08
C THR A 29 15.46 32.38 -15.67
N ASN A 30 15.99 32.45 -14.45
CA ASN A 30 16.88 31.47 -13.85
C ASN A 30 16.46 31.13 -12.41
N PRO A 31 15.36 30.40 -12.20
CA PRO A 31 14.74 30.18 -10.88
C PRO A 31 15.40 29.03 -10.10
N TRP A 32 16.63 28.67 -10.36
CA TRP A 32 17.24 27.46 -9.76
C TRP A 32 18.04 27.71 -8.49
N ASP A 33 18.32 28.97 -8.17
CA ASP A 33 19.13 29.36 -7.01
C ASP A 33 18.24 29.74 -5.82
N PHE A 34 17.64 28.71 -5.20
CA PHE A 34 16.87 28.87 -3.98
C PHE A 34 17.24 27.81 -2.93
N PRO A 35 17.23 28.15 -1.62
CA PRO A 35 17.46 27.20 -0.56
C PRO A 35 16.24 26.28 -0.38
N GLU A 36 16.47 24.98 -0.22
CA GLU A 36 15.45 23.99 0.14
C GLU A 36 15.50 23.61 1.62
N VAL A 37 16.25 24.36 2.41
CA VAL A 37 16.46 24.11 3.85
C VAL A 37 16.27 25.41 4.61
N LEU A 38 15.41 25.40 5.59
CA LEU A 38 15.32 26.44 6.62
C LEU A 38 16.00 25.95 7.89
N ASN A 39 16.99 26.70 8.39
CA ASN A 39 17.68 26.38 9.62
C ASN A 39 17.15 27.26 10.76
N ILE A 40 16.54 26.64 11.76
CA ILE A 40 16.08 27.29 12.99
C ILE A 40 17.02 26.88 14.10
N ASN A 41 17.89 27.80 14.53
CA ASN A 41 18.93 27.49 15.50
C ASN A 41 18.46 27.62 16.96
N ASN A 42 17.39 28.34 17.23
CA ASN A 42 16.80 28.54 18.54
C ASN A 42 15.29 28.69 18.42
N LEU A 43 14.54 27.73 18.92
CA LEU A 43 13.08 27.76 18.90
C LEU A 43 12.56 28.20 20.25
N ASP A 44 12.63 29.52 20.51
CA ASP A 44 12.21 30.14 21.78
C ASP A 44 10.71 30.50 21.79
N GLU A 45 10.09 30.52 20.62
CA GLU A 45 8.67 30.86 20.45
C GLU A 45 8.04 30.02 19.33
N GLU A 46 6.71 30.00 19.26
CA GLU A 46 5.96 29.30 18.24
C GLU A 46 6.16 29.95 16.85
N MET A 47 6.60 29.19 15.86
CA MET A 47 6.77 29.64 14.48
C MET A 47 5.67 29.01 13.61
N LEU A 48 4.67 29.81 13.22
CA LEU A 48 3.48 29.34 12.51
C LEU A 48 3.56 29.50 10.98
N ASP A 49 4.50 30.31 10.48
CA ASP A 49 4.59 30.70 9.07
C ASP A 49 5.81 30.08 8.36
N VAL A 50 6.20 28.86 8.75
CA VAL A 50 7.33 28.14 8.12
C VAL A 50 6.79 27.18 7.05
N ASP A 51 6.39 27.75 5.94
CA ASP A 51 5.75 27.03 4.86
C ASP A 51 6.69 26.84 3.65
N PHE A 52 6.52 25.70 2.96
CA PHE A 52 7.19 25.43 1.69
C PHE A 52 6.19 25.21 0.57
N THR A 53 6.49 25.74 -0.61
CA THR A 53 5.78 25.42 -1.85
C THR A 53 6.44 24.22 -2.53
N GLY A 54 5.69 23.13 -2.72
CA GLY A 54 6.15 21.96 -3.47
C GLY A 54 6.04 22.18 -4.97
N ILE A 55 7.15 22.00 -5.69
CA ILE A 55 7.21 22.13 -7.15
C ILE A 55 7.52 20.76 -7.74
N LYS A 56 6.59 20.23 -8.55
CA LYS A 56 6.80 18.98 -9.28
C LYS A 56 7.64 19.23 -10.52
N ILE A 57 8.78 18.55 -10.65
CA ILE A 57 9.62 18.67 -11.83
C ILE A 57 8.90 18.07 -13.04
N GLY A 58 8.79 18.89 -14.11
CA GLY A 58 8.12 18.51 -15.35
C GLY A 58 6.62 18.85 -15.39
N ASP A 59 6.04 19.36 -14.32
CA ASP A 59 4.66 19.86 -14.32
C ASP A 59 4.62 21.30 -14.86
N VAL A 60 4.36 21.41 -16.16
CA VAL A 60 4.38 22.70 -16.88
C VAL A 60 3.09 23.52 -16.70
N ASN A 61 2.01 22.84 -16.34
CA ASN A 61 0.68 23.45 -16.24
C ASN A 61 0.13 23.53 -14.81
N GLY A 62 0.89 23.09 -13.80
CA GLY A 62 0.47 23.12 -12.41
C GLY A 62 -0.69 22.15 -12.10
N SER A 63 -0.85 21.10 -12.90
CA SER A 63 -1.98 20.15 -12.74
C SER A 63 -1.70 19.04 -11.73
N VAL A 64 -0.45 18.85 -11.32
CA VAL A 64 -0.10 17.81 -10.36
C VAL A 64 -0.65 18.15 -8.98
N GLN A 65 -1.22 17.15 -8.32
CA GLN A 65 -1.65 17.24 -6.93
C GLN A 65 -0.82 16.28 -6.08
N ALA A 66 -0.44 16.73 -4.88
CA ALA A 66 0.21 15.84 -3.92
C ALA A 66 -0.82 14.83 -3.42
N ASN A 67 -0.51 13.54 -3.49
CA ASN A 67 -1.46 12.45 -3.17
C ASN A 67 -2.07 12.55 -1.76
N PHE A 68 -1.35 13.12 -0.79
CA PHE A 68 -1.87 13.28 0.57
C PHE A 68 -2.88 14.43 0.73
N MET A 69 -2.97 15.34 -0.27
CA MET A 69 -3.96 16.43 -0.31
C MET A 69 -5.19 16.07 -1.13
N SER A 70 -5.19 14.99 -1.85
CA SER A 70 -6.44 14.47 -2.42
C SER A 70 -7.38 14.21 -1.26
N PRO A 71 -8.57 14.88 -1.19
CA PRO A 71 -9.65 14.36 -0.37
C PRO A 71 -9.76 12.90 -0.79
N ALA A 72 -9.79 11.99 0.18
CA ALA A 72 -9.80 10.54 -0.08
C ALA A 72 -10.63 10.32 -1.34
N GLU A 73 -9.96 9.96 -2.44
CA GLU A 73 -10.65 9.73 -3.71
C GLU A 73 -11.86 8.91 -3.35
N ASN A 74 -13.03 9.33 -3.81
CA ASN A 74 -14.25 8.58 -3.59
C ASN A 74 -13.89 7.16 -3.95
N ARG A 75 -13.59 6.34 -2.92
CA ARG A 75 -13.45 4.91 -3.08
C ARG A 75 -14.76 4.54 -3.75
N SER A 76 -14.71 4.16 -5.00
CA SER A 76 -15.85 3.55 -5.65
C SER A 76 -16.32 2.56 -4.61
N GLY A 77 -17.58 2.55 -4.23
CA GLY A 77 -18.05 1.72 -3.11
C GLY A 77 -17.87 0.22 -3.36
N ASN A 78 -16.99 -0.14 -4.28
CA ASN A 78 -16.50 -1.44 -4.62
C ASN A 78 -15.18 -1.66 -3.88
N SER A 79 -15.06 -2.76 -3.19
CA SER A 79 -13.83 -3.27 -2.63
C SER A 79 -13.31 -4.41 -3.50
N PHE A 80 -12.00 -4.48 -3.61
CA PHE A 80 -11.30 -5.65 -4.10
C PHE A 80 -11.33 -6.72 -3.01
N GLU A 81 -11.94 -7.86 -3.29
CA GLU A 81 -12.13 -8.93 -2.30
C GLU A 81 -11.06 -10.01 -2.45
N LEU A 82 -10.35 -10.27 -1.35
CA LEU A 82 -9.58 -11.48 -1.12
C LEU A 82 -10.45 -12.49 -0.38
N LYS A 83 -10.52 -13.71 -0.87
CA LYS A 83 -11.37 -14.78 -0.35
C LYS A 83 -10.52 -15.86 0.31
N THR A 84 -11.01 -16.40 1.40
CA THR A 84 -10.45 -17.58 2.08
C THR A 84 -11.54 -18.37 2.78
N MET A 85 -11.26 -19.63 3.11
CA MET A 85 -12.21 -20.48 3.84
C MET A 85 -12.18 -20.16 5.34
N ASP A 86 -13.36 -19.98 5.94
CA ASP A 86 -13.47 -19.86 7.37
C ASP A 86 -13.35 -21.24 8.06
N LYS A 87 -12.61 -21.29 9.17
CA LYS A 87 -12.37 -22.52 9.91
C LYS A 87 -12.13 -22.24 11.38
N GLN A 88 -12.75 -23.08 12.24
CA GLN A 88 -12.40 -23.16 13.65
C GLN A 88 -11.15 -24.01 13.81
N VAL A 89 -10.15 -23.53 14.55
CA VAL A 89 -8.89 -24.23 14.85
C VAL A 89 -8.64 -24.26 16.36
N SER A 90 -7.92 -25.27 16.81
CA SER A 90 -7.57 -25.46 18.23
C SER A 90 -6.08 -25.17 18.48
N ALA A 91 -5.73 -24.91 19.72
CA ALA A 91 -4.31 -24.68 20.10
C ALA A 91 -3.41 -25.79 19.62
N GLY A 92 -2.31 -25.43 18.94
CA GLY A 92 -1.33 -26.34 18.37
C GLY A 92 -1.67 -26.87 16.97
N ASP A 93 -2.86 -26.58 16.44
CA ASP A 93 -3.20 -26.96 15.07
C ASP A 93 -2.39 -26.10 14.06
N GLU A 94 -1.83 -26.77 13.05
CA GLU A 94 -1.36 -26.10 11.83
C GLU A 94 -2.55 -25.79 10.93
N VAL A 95 -2.68 -24.55 10.50
CA VAL A 95 -3.72 -24.11 9.60
C VAL A 95 -3.12 -23.47 8.35
N ARG A 96 -3.66 -23.83 7.20
CA ARG A 96 -3.33 -23.31 5.88
C ARG A 96 -4.45 -22.37 5.45
N VAL A 97 -4.09 -21.13 5.15
CA VAL A 97 -4.98 -20.07 4.72
C VAL A 97 -4.62 -19.68 3.30
N THR A 98 -5.38 -20.18 2.33
CA THR A 98 -5.18 -19.86 0.93
C THR A 98 -5.97 -18.61 0.58
N LEU A 99 -5.29 -17.60 0.04
CA LEU A 99 -5.92 -16.38 -0.46
C LEU A 99 -6.20 -16.52 -1.96
N GLN A 100 -7.43 -16.21 -2.35
CA GLN A 100 -7.90 -16.22 -3.75
C GLN A 100 -8.67 -14.93 -4.05
N SER A 101 -8.85 -14.63 -5.34
CA SER A 101 -9.70 -13.54 -5.81
C SER A 101 -10.23 -13.83 -7.20
N ASP A 102 -11.37 -13.22 -7.56
CA ASP A 102 -11.92 -13.27 -8.94
C ASP A 102 -11.72 -11.94 -9.68
N ALA A 103 -10.92 -11.03 -9.13
CA ALA A 103 -10.71 -9.71 -9.70
C ALA A 103 -9.61 -9.70 -10.77
N THR A 104 -9.64 -8.66 -11.61
CA THR A 104 -8.57 -8.34 -12.56
C THR A 104 -7.83 -7.10 -12.06
N ILE A 105 -6.55 -7.25 -11.68
CA ILE A 105 -5.74 -6.21 -11.06
C ILE A 105 -4.31 -6.18 -11.62
N SER A 106 -3.63 -5.07 -11.45
CA SER A 106 -2.18 -4.95 -11.74
C SER A 106 -1.31 -4.94 -10.48
N GLY A 107 -1.93 -4.93 -9.30
CA GLY A 107 -1.18 -4.98 -8.04
C GLY A 107 -2.08 -4.83 -6.83
N MET A 108 -1.52 -5.14 -5.67
CA MET A 108 -2.16 -4.95 -4.37
C MET A 108 -1.13 -4.79 -3.27
N GLN A 109 -1.53 -4.09 -2.22
CA GLN A 109 -0.77 -4.02 -0.98
C GLN A 109 -1.72 -3.93 0.21
N PHE A 110 -1.33 -4.50 1.34
CA PHE A 110 -2.11 -4.46 2.58
C PHE A 110 -1.32 -4.95 3.79
N THR A 111 -1.88 -4.75 4.97
CA THR A 111 -1.45 -5.42 6.20
C THR A 111 -2.50 -6.46 6.59
N LEU A 112 -2.09 -7.70 6.80
CA LEU A 112 -2.91 -8.77 7.33
C LEU A 112 -2.55 -8.99 8.81
N GLU A 113 -3.40 -8.55 9.72
CA GLU A 113 -3.27 -8.83 11.14
C GLU A 113 -3.80 -10.23 11.46
N HIS A 114 -3.12 -10.94 12.38
CA HIS A 114 -3.44 -12.34 12.73
C HIS A 114 -3.32 -12.57 14.24
N ASN A 115 -4.41 -12.38 14.95
CA ASN A 115 -4.46 -12.52 16.39
C ASN A 115 -4.67 -14.00 16.82
N GLY A 116 -3.86 -14.47 17.78
CA GLY A 116 -3.96 -15.86 18.26
C GLY A 116 -3.37 -16.90 17.29
N LEU A 117 -2.73 -16.46 16.21
CA LEU A 117 -2.05 -17.29 15.22
C LEU A 117 -0.56 -16.90 15.16
N GLU A 118 0.32 -17.87 15.03
CA GLU A 118 1.75 -17.65 14.79
C GLU A 118 2.08 -18.02 13.35
N TYR A 119 2.61 -17.07 12.58
CA TYR A 119 3.04 -17.33 11.21
C TYR A 119 4.26 -18.27 11.17
N LYS A 120 4.18 -19.30 10.36
CA LYS A 120 5.23 -20.32 10.21
C LYS A 120 5.90 -20.31 8.83
N GLY A 121 5.21 -19.74 7.83
CA GLY A 121 5.71 -19.71 6.46
C GLY A 121 4.59 -19.65 5.43
N MET A 122 4.94 -19.87 4.19
CA MET A 122 3.99 -19.86 3.09
C MET A 122 4.33 -20.92 2.03
N GLU A 123 3.33 -21.30 1.27
CA GLU A 123 3.48 -21.97 -0.02
C GLU A 123 3.22 -20.94 -1.12
N ALA A 124 4.12 -20.86 -2.09
CA ALA A 124 4.01 -19.93 -3.19
C ALA A 124 2.84 -20.34 -4.11
N GLY A 125 2.08 -19.33 -4.51
CA GLY A 125 1.15 -19.38 -5.62
C GLY A 125 1.58 -18.36 -6.66
N LEU A 126 0.72 -17.38 -6.92
CA LEU A 126 1.10 -16.20 -7.71
C LEU A 126 2.14 -15.35 -6.98
N MET A 127 2.03 -15.24 -5.65
CA MET A 127 2.98 -14.53 -4.80
C MET A 127 4.04 -15.47 -4.25
N SER A 128 5.24 -14.93 -4.02
CA SER A 128 6.40 -15.59 -3.42
C SER A 128 6.82 -14.90 -2.11
N THR A 129 7.85 -15.40 -1.46
CA THR A 129 8.37 -14.84 -0.20
C THR A 129 8.86 -13.40 -0.30
N GLU A 130 9.22 -12.92 -1.49
CA GLU A 130 9.65 -11.54 -1.70
C GLU A 130 8.51 -10.51 -1.62
N HIS A 131 7.25 -10.96 -1.74
CA HIS A 131 6.06 -10.13 -1.66
C HIS A 131 5.50 -10.00 -0.24
N ILE A 132 6.05 -10.75 0.73
CA ILE A 132 5.50 -10.85 2.08
C ILE A 132 6.59 -10.62 3.12
N ALA A 133 6.37 -9.66 4.03
CA ALA A 133 7.21 -9.49 5.20
C ALA A 133 6.43 -9.82 6.47
N SER A 134 7.06 -10.61 7.36
CA SER A 134 6.46 -11.05 8.62
C SER A 134 6.85 -10.13 9.78
N HIS A 135 5.87 -9.78 10.59
CA HIS A 135 5.97 -9.05 11.85
C HIS A 135 5.37 -9.91 12.98
N GLU A 136 5.44 -9.46 14.23
CA GLU A 136 5.02 -10.26 15.39
C GLU A 136 3.56 -10.75 15.30
N SER A 137 2.64 -9.87 14.88
CA SER A 137 1.20 -10.15 14.80
C SER A 137 0.56 -9.73 13.47
N ALA A 138 1.39 -9.47 12.47
CA ALA A 138 0.93 -9.01 11.15
C ALA A 138 1.86 -9.48 10.03
N LEU A 139 1.32 -9.57 8.83
CA LEU A 139 2.07 -9.69 7.59
C LEU A 139 1.82 -8.44 6.75
N THR A 140 2.86 -7.87 6.16
CA THR A 140 2.70 -6.87 5.10
C THR A 140 2.86 -7.56 3.76
N VAL A 141 1.95 -7.27 2.85
CA VAL A 141 1.92 -7.84 1.51
C VAL A 141 2.03 -6.72 0.49
N SER A 142 2.85 -6.93 -0.54
CA SER A 142 2.98 -6.04 -1.69
C SER A 142 3.31 -6.87 -2.93
N TRP A 143 2.41 -6.84 -3.92
CA TRP A 143 2.56 -7.54 -5.18
C TRP A 143 2.13 -6.63 -6.33
N ASN A 144 2.84 -6.68 -7.44
CA ASN A 144 2.48 -5.94 -8.64
C ASN A 144 2.95 -6.65 -9.91
N GLU A 145 2.20 -6.42 -11.00
CA GLU A 145 2.52 -6.79 -12.37
C GLU A 145 2.48 -5.56 -13.27
N PHE A 146 3.12 -5.66 -14.42
CA PHE A 146 3.13 -4.57 -15.39
C PHE A 146 1.78 -4.38 -16.09
N GLU A 147 1.06 -5.48 -16.32
CA GLU A 147 -0.26 -5.50 -16.96
C GLU A 147 -1.33 -5.99 -16.00
N LEU A 148 -2.58 -5.69 -16.31
CA LEU A 148 -3.72 -6.25 -15.59
C LEU A 148 -3.74 -7.77 -15.73
N LYS A 149 -3.88 -8.46 -14.61
CA LYS A 149 -3.96 -9.93 -14.53
C LYS A 149 -5.31 -10.34 -13.95
N ASP A 150 -5.99 -11.24 -14.61
CA ASP A 150 -7.17 -11.94 -14.08
C ASP A 150 -6.70 -12.98 -13.05
N LEU A 151 -7.20 -12.88 -11.84
CA LEU A 151 -6.84 -13.74 -10.71
C LEU A 151 -7.80 -14.93 -10.53
N SER A 152 -8.85 -15.02 -11.35
CA SER A 152 -9.89 -16.04 -11.23
C SER A 152 -9.31 -17.46 -11.32
N GLY A 153 -9.56 -18.26 -10.28
CA GLY A 153 -9.14 -19.65 -10.20
C GLY A 153 -7.66 -19.88 -9.89
N GLU A 154 -6.91 -18.82 -9.53
CA GLU A 154 -5.53 -18.93 -9.09
C GLU A 154 -5.42 -18.81 -7.56
N ASP A 155 -4.56 -19.63 -6.95
CA ASP A 155 -4.15 -19.45 -5.57
C ASP A 155 -3.09 -18.34 -5.55
N LEU A 156 -3.38 -17.25 -4.86
CA LEU A 156 -2.45 -16.13 -4.73
C LEU A 156 -1.27 -16.51 -3.84
N VAL A 157 -1.57 -17.10 -2.70
CA VAL A 157 -0.61 -17.61 -1.71
C VAL A 157 -1.34 -18.50 -0.72
N THR A 158 -0.67 -19.50 -0.15
CA THR A 158 -1.13 -20.23 1.02
C THR A 158 -0.24 -19.88 2.21
N LEU A 159 -0.80 -19.17 3.19
CA LEU A 159 -0.14 -18.80 4.43
C LEU A 159 -0.28 -19.95 5.44
N ILE A 160 0.80 -20.27 6.15
CA ILE A 160 0.85 -21.35 7.13
C ILE A 160 0.97 -20.75 8.53
N PHE A 161 0.02 -21.07 9.40
CA PHE A 161 0.00 -20.61 10.79
C PHE A 161 -0.10 -21.79 11.75
N GLU A 162 0.33 -21.58 13.00
CA GLU A 162 0.04 -22.41 14.15
C GLU A 162 -0.88 -21.67 15.09
N ALA A 163 -2.01 -22.26 15.46
CA ALA A 163 -2.93 -21.65 16.39
C ALA A 163 -2.41 -21.69 17.84
N LYS A 164 -2.40 -20.56 18.52
CA LYS A 164 -1.98 -20.44 19.94
C LYS A 164 -3.13 -20.69 20.91
N GLY A 165 -4.34 -20.70 20.43
CA GLY A 165 -5.58 -20.95 21.18
C GLY A 165 -6.66 -21.52 20.27
N SER A 166 -7.86 -21.71 20.82
CA SER A 166 -9.02 -22.05 20.01
C SER A 166 -9.58 -20.76 19.40
N VAL A 167 -9.50 -20.61 18.08
CA VAL A 167 -9.89 -19.39 17.34
C VAL A 167 -10.67 -19.73 16.08
N GLN A 168 -11.59 -18.83 15.70
CA GLN A 168 -12.20 -18.80 14.37
C GLN A 168 -11.36 -17.89 13.47
N LEU A 169 -11.03 -18.32 12.25
CA LEU A 169 -10.16 -17.52 11.36
C LEU A 169 -10.77 -16.16 11.06
N SER A 170 -12.08 -16.07 10.84
CA SER A 170 -12.79 -14.81 10.60
C SER A 170 -12.77 -13.82 11.77
N GLU A 171 -12.53 -14.30 13.00
CA GLU A 171 -12.37 -13.46 14.20
C GLU A 171 -10.91 -13.12 14.48
N SER A 172 -9.98 -13.86 13.88
CA SER A 172 -8.56 -13.81 14.16
C SER A 172 -7.76 -13.05 13.10
N MET A 173 -8.29 -12.95 11.89
CA MET A 173 -7.59 -12.36 10.76
C MET A 173 -8.37 -11.20 10.17
N VAL A 174 -7.68 -10.09 9.90
CA VAL A 174 -8.28 -8.91 9.28
C VAL A 174 -7.26 -8.16 8.42
N ILE A 175 -7.72 -7.65 7.28
CA ILE A 175 -6.92 -6.72 6.48
C ILE A 175 -7.09 -5.31 7.04
N THR A 176 -5.96 -4.64 7.26
CA THR A 176 -5.89 -3.28 7.80
C THR A 176 -4.92 -2.42 6.98
N SER A 177 -4.88 -1.15 7.32
CA SER A 177 -3.88 -0.19 6.80
C SER A 177 -2.88 0.24 7.88
N SER A 178 -2.66 -0.60 8.90
CA SER A 178 -1.86 -0.21 10.07
C SER A 178 -0.38 -0.02 9.77
N MET A 179 0.19 -0.78 8.84
CA MET A 179 1.59 -0.69 8.40
C MET A 179 1.69 -0.35 6.92
N THR A 180 0.95 -1.05 6.07
CA THR A 180 0.86 -0.82 4.64
C THR A 180 -0.60 -0.56 4.30
N LYS A 181 -0.86 0.50 3.55
CA LYS A 181 -2.22 0.89 3.17
C LYS A 181 -2.89 -0.22 2.36
N ALA A 182 -4.13 -0.58 2.70
CA ALA A 182 -4.87 -1.62 2.00
C ALA A 182 -5.45 -1.08 0.69
N GLU A 183 -4.79 -1.40 -0.43
CA GLU A 183 -5.12 -0.91 -1.77
C GLU A 183 -4.93 -2.01 -2.81
N GLY A 184 -5.90 -2.14 -3.72
CA GLY A 184 -5.84 -2.91 -4.95
C GLY A 184 -5.88 -1.99 -6.17
N TYR A 185 -5.08 -2.27 -7.18
CA TYR A 185 -4.96 -1.47 -8.39
C TYR A 185 -5.71 -2.17 -9.52
N THR A 186 -6.96 -1.78 -9.72
CA THR A 186 -7.89 -2.35 -10.71
C THR A 186 -7.94 -1.50 -11.98
N GLU A 187 -8.68 -1.96 -12.99
CA GLU A 187 -8.96 -1.17 -14.19
C GLU A 187 -9.73 0.13 -13.89
N GLN A 188 -10.54 0.13 -12.81
CA GLN A 188 -11.30 1.29 -12.37
C GLN A 188 -10.49 2.26 -11.50
N GLY A 189 -9.25 1.92 -11.15
CA GLY A 189 -8.38 2.72 -10.31
C GLY A 189 -8.02 2.02 -8.99
N ILE A 190 -7.86 2.81 -7.92
CA ILE A 190 -7.49 2.28 -6.61
C ILE A 190 -8.76 1.94 -5.83
N GLU A 191 -8.85 0.69 -5.38
CA GLU A 191 -9.93 0.18 -4.54
C GLU A 191 -9.39 -0.25 -3.17
N SER A 192 -10.25 -0.30 -2.15
CA SER A 192 -9.88 -0.90 -0.86
C SER A 192 -9.77 -2.41 -0.99
N VAL A 193 -8.92 -3.02 -0.17
CA VAL A 193 -8.79 -4.49 -0.10
C VAL A 193 -9.51 -4.99 1.13
N ASP A 194 -10.42 -5.94 0.93
CA ASP A 194 -11.17 -6.58 2.02
C ASP A 194 -10.92 -8.09 2.03
N LEU A 195 -10.94 -8.70 3.23
CA LEU A 195 -10.84 -10.15 3.40
C LEU A 195 -12.23 -10.72 3.67
N VAL A 196 -12.65 -11.60 2.78
CA VAL A 196 -13.95 -12.27 2.85
C VAL A 196 -13.76 -13.75 3.23
N PHE A 197 -14.46 -14.20 4.26
CA PHE A 197 -14.43 -15.57 4.71
C PHE A 197 -15.62 -16.36 4.15
N GLU A 198 -15.32 -17.38 3.38
CA GLU A 198 -16.33 -18.28 2.84
C GLU A 198 -16.60 -19.44 3.81
N ASN A 199 -17.85 -19.69 4.08
CA ASN A 199 -18.25 -20.86 4.88
C ASN A 199 -18.30 -22.10 3.99
N ASN A 200 -17.77 -23.22 4.49
CA ASN A 200 -17.94 -24.51 3.85
C ASN A 200 -19.44 -24.83 3.77
N LYS A 201 -20.09 -24.55 2.65
CA LYS A 201 -21.40 -25.14 2.38
C LYS A 201 -21.16 -26.63 2.14
N TYR A 202 -21.30 -27.44 3.19
CA TYR A 202 -21.48 -28.87 2.98
C TYR A 202 -22.72 -29.05 2.09
N ILE A 203 -22.49 -29.48 0.87
CA ILE A 203 -23.54 -30.04 0.03
C ILE A 203 -23.89 -31.35 0.70
N ALA A 204 -25.03 -31.38 1.35
CA ALA A 204 -25.63 -32.59 1.93
C ALA A 204 -26.16 -33.50 0.83
#